data_246c08fb507a0f8f67d38ec541d7bf33
#
_entry.id   246c08fb507a0f8f67d38ec541d7bf33
#
_cell.length_a   1.000
_cell.length_b   1.000
_cell.length_c   1.000
_cell.angle_alpha   90.00
_cell.angle_beta   90.00
_cell.angle_gamma   90.00
#
_symmetry.space_group_name_H-M   'P 1'
#
loop_
_entity.id
_entity.type
_entity.pdbx_description
1 polymer ?
#
loop_
_entity_poly.entity_id
_entity_poly.type
_entity_poly.pdbx_seq_one_letter_code
_entity_poly.pdbx_strand_id
1 'polypeptide(L)'
;YIYEQSKNKKRVVIGGSHGKTSITAMILHVLQNLNIDCDYMVGAQLEGFDTMVKLTHNAPIIILEGDEYLSSPIDRRPKFHLYKPHIAVLSGIAWDHINVFPTFEMYVDQFRIFKNMVSDTLIYCSEDEELCKLTKE
;
A
#
# COMPACT_ATOMS: atom_id res chain seq x y z
N TYR A 1 13.53 6.24 3.68
CA TYR A 1 14.45 5.10 3.43
C TYR A 1 13.89 4.09 2.41
N ILE A 2 12.72 3.49 2.66
CA ILE A 2 12.13 2.49 1.75
C ILE A 2 11.96 3.02 0.33
N TYR A 3 11.44 4.23 0.17
CA TYR A 3 11.31 4.86 -1.15
C TYR A 3 12.67 4.99 -1.86
N GLU A 4 13.69 5.42 -1.14
CA GLU A 4 15.03 5.60 -1.72
C GLU A 4 15.63 4.25 -2.18
N GLN A 5 15.40 3.17 -1.41
CA GLN A 5 15.86 1.82 -1.76
C GLN A 5 15.05 1.20 -2.92
N SER A 6 13.88 1.73 -3.21
CA SER A 6 12.98 1.21 -4.24
C SER A 6 12.82 2.13 -5.47
N LYS A 7 13.64 3.16 -5.58
CA LYS A 7 13.55 4.16 -6.68
C LYS A 7 13.54 3.53 -8.07
N ASN A 8 14.38 2.52 -8.27
CA ASN A 8 14.55 1.85 -9.56
C ASN A 8 13.68 0.60 -9.72
N LYS A 9 12.73 0.39 -8.81
CA LYS A 9 11.83 -0.75 -8.82
C LYS A 9 10.41 -0.34 -9.16
N LYS A 10 9.65 -1.26 -9.73
CA LYS A 10 8.20 -1.11 -9.86
C LYS A 10 7.61 -1.24 -8.46
N ARG A 11 7.04 -0.18 -7.93
CA ARG A 11 6.44 -0.17 -6.60
C ARG A 11 4.96 -0.49 -6.69
N VAL A 12 4.56 -1.57 -6.03
CA VAL A 12 3.17 -2.00 -5.89
C VAL A 12 2.78 -1.79 -4.44
N VAL A 13 1.81 -0.93 -4.17
CA VAL A 13 1.41 -0.56 -2.81
C VAL A 13 -0.03 -0.99 -2.58
N ILE A 14 -0.24 -1.75 -1.52
CA ILE A 14 -1.55 -2.24 -1.10
C ILE A 14 -2.04 -1.38 0.07
N GLY A 15 -3.09 -0.63 -0.15
CA GLY A 15 -3.73 0.23 0.84
C GLY A 15 -5.17 -0.17 1.13
N GLY A 16 -5.80 0.55 2.03
CA GLY A 16 -7.17 0.31 2.45
C GLY A 16 -7.28 0.11 3.95
N SER A 17 -8.50 0.15 4.47
CA SER A 17 -8.73 0.05 5.91
C SER A 17 -8.51 -1.36 6.44
N HIS A 18 -8.89 -2.38 5.67
CA HIS A 18 -8.80 -3.79 6.06
C HIS A 18 -8.34 -4.65 4.88
N GLY A 19 -7.77 -5.81 5.18
CA GLY A 19 -7.39 -6.80 4.18
C GLY A 19 -6.03 -6.59 3.52
N LYS A 20 -5.29 -5.56 3.89
CA LYS A 20 -3.96 -5.26 3.31
C LYS A 20 -3.00 -6.44 3.40
N THR A 21 -2.85 -7.00 4.58
CA THR A 21 -1.93 -8.11 4.82
C THR A 21 -2.33 -9.36 4.04
N SER A 22 -3.62 -9.67 3.98
CA SER A 22 -4.13 -10.82 3.22
C SER A 22 -3.89 -10.66 1.72
N ILE A 23 -4.17 -9.50 1.16
CA ILE A 23 -3.93 -9.21 -0.26
C ILE A 23 -2.44 -9.26 -0.57
N THR A 24 -1.61 -8.65 0.25
CA THR A 24 -0.16 -8.66 0.11
C THR A 24 0.37 -10.09 0.13
N ALA A 25 -0.10 -10.91 1.06
CA ALA A 25 0.29 -12.32 1.16
C ALA A 25 -0.09 -13.12 -0.10
N MET A 26 -1.28 -12.90 -0.64
CA MET A 26 -1.72 -13.56 -1.88
C MET A 26 -0.85 -13.16 -3.08
N ILE A 27 -0.53 -11.88 -3.22
CA ILE A 27 0.35 -11.39 -4.30
C ILE A 27 1.74 -12.03 -4.18
N LEU A 28 2.33 -12.01 -3.00
CA LEU A 28 3.65 -12.61 -2.76
C LEU A 28 3.66 -14.11 -3.03
N HIS A 29 2.60 -14.81 -2.64
CA HIS A 29 2.45 -16.24 -2.90
C HIS A 29 2.45 -16.54 -4.41
N VAL A 30 1.69 -15.78 -5.18
CA VAL A 30 1.63 -15.95 -6.65
C VAL A 30 2.99 -15.66 -7.28
N LEU A 31 3.65 -14.58 -6.90
CA LEU A 31 4.96 -14.22 -7.44
C LEU A 31 6.01 -15.29 -7.12
N GLN A 32 5.98 -15.82 -5.89
CA GLN A 32 6.89 -16.91 -5.48
C GLN A 32 6.67 -18.18 -6.32
N ASN A 33 5.42 -18.56 -6.54
CA ASN A 33 5.10 -19.74 -7.36
C ASN A 33 5.44 -19.58 -8.84
N LEU A 34 5.44 -18.35 -9.33
CA LEU A 34 5.84 -18.03 -10.71
C LEU A 34 7.36 -17.81 -10.84
N ASN A 35 8.12 -17.95 -9.77
CA ASN A 35 9.56 -17.68 -9.71
C ASN A 35 9.91 -16.24 -10.16
N ILE A 36 9.04 -15.29 -9.87
CA ILE A 36 9.29 -13.86 -10.13
C ILE A 36 9.95 -13.28 -8.89
N ASP A 37 11.15 -12.75 -9.06
CA ASP A 37 11.92 -12.14 -7.98
C ASP A 37 11.28 -10.79 -7.59
N CYS A 38 11.03 -10.64 -6.30
CA CYS A 38 10.46 -9.40 -5.76
C CYS A 38 10.97 -9.12 -4.34
N ASP A 39 11.09 -7.85 -4.03
CA ASP A 39 11.27 -7.36 -2.67
C ASP A 39 9.90 -7.11 -2.03
N TYR A 40 9.86 -6.99 -0.72
CA TYR A 40 8.60 -6.73 -0.02
C TYR A 40 8.80 -6.09 1.35
N MET A 41 7.77 -5.42 1.81
CA MET A 41 7.62 -4.99 3.20
C MET A 41 6.16 -5.19 3.62
N VAL A 42 5.96 -6.03 4.62
CA VAL A 42 4.63 -6.41 5.12
C VAL A 42 4.48 -6.05 6.60
N GLY A 43 3.25 -5.88 7.04
CA GLY A 43 2.94 -5.48 8.42
C GLY A 43 2.98 -6.61 9.44
N ALA A 44 3.05 -7.87 9.00
CA ALA A 44 3.05 -9.03 9.88
C ALA A 44 3.85 -10.17 9.28
N GLN A 45 4.33 -11.08 10.12
CA GLN A 45 5.00 -12.29 9.67
C GLN A 45 4.04 -13.16 8.84
N LEU A 46 4.47 -13.52 7.66
CA LEU A 46 3.70 -14.38 6.75
C LEU A 46 4.24 -15.81 6.76
N GLU A 47 3.35 -16.79 6.67
CA GLU A 47 3.72 -18.19 6.52
C GLU A 47 4.43 -18.39 5.18
N GLY A 48 5.55 -19.12 5.21
CA GLY A 48 6.39 -19.36 4.03
C GLY A 48 7.39 -18.25 3.71
N PHE A 49 7.47 -17.20 4.56
CA PHE A 49 8.43 -16.12 4.41
C PHE A 49 9.24 -15.96 5.71
N ASP A 50 10.56 -15.89 5.57
CA ASP A 50 11.47 -15.84 6.71
C ASP A 50 11.47 -14.50 7.43
N THR A 51 11.14 -13.43 6.71
CA THR A 51 11.20 -12.06 7.24
C THR A 51 9.97 -11.25 6.81
N MET A 52 9.72 -10.15 7.51
CA MET A 52 8.69 -9.17 7.17
C MET A 52 9.17 -8.15 6.14
N VAL A 53 10.48 -8.05 5.93
CA VAL A 53 11.10 -7.13 4.99
C VAL A 53 12.19 -7.84 4.22
N LYS A 54 12.15 -7.72 2.90
CA LYS A 54 13.21 -8.17 2.00
C LYS A 54 13.56 -7.02 1.06
N LEU A 55 14.79 -6.57 1.12
CA LEU A 55 15.33 -5.55 0.24
C LEU A 55 16.60 -6.07 -0.40
N THR A 56 16.58 -6.24 -1.71
CA THR A 56 17.72 -6.69 -2.51
C THR A 56 18.10 -5.63 -3.53
N HIS A 57 19.29 -5.76 -4.09
CA HIS A 57 19.76 -4.84 -5.11
C HIS A 57 19.09 -5.06 -6.47
N ASN A 58 18.79 -6.30 -6.82
CA ASN A 58 18.46 -6.71 -8.18
C ASN A 58 16.98 -6.99 -8.44
N ALA A 59 16.14 -7.13 -7.43
CA ALA A 59 14.72 -7.41 -7.65
C ALA A 59 14.05 -6.25 -8.41
N PRO A 60 13.33 -6.52 -9.51
CA PRO A 60 12.72 -5.47 -10.33
C PRO A 60 11.44 -4.89 -9.74
N ILE A 61 10.83 -5.58 -8.79
CA ILE A 61 9.53 -5.26 -8.19
C ILE A 61 9.67 -5.23 -6.68
N ILE A 62 8.95 -4.31 -6.06
CA ILE A 62 8.76 -4.30 -4.60
C ILE A 62 7.27 -4.22 -4.26
N ILE A 63 6.83 -5.06 -3.34
CA ILE A 63 5.47 -5.10 -2.83
C ILE A 63 5.45 -4.48 -1.45
N LEU A 64 4.67 -3.42 -1.28
CA LEU A 64 4.61 -2.66 -0.04
C LEU A 64 3.19 -2.68 0.53
N GLU A 65 3.07 -3.12 1.77
CA GLU A 65 1.83 -2.93 2.52
C GLU A 65 1.77 -1.47 2.96
N GLY A 66 0.81 -0.73 2.43
CA GLY A 66 0.62 0.69 2.71
C GLY A 66 -0.17 0.90 4.00
N ASP A 67 0.25 1.88 4.77
CA ASP A 67 -0.35 2.21 6.05
C ASP A 67 -0.72 3.69 6.05
N GLU A 68 -1.94 3.99 6.45
CA GLU A 68 -2.46 5.35 6.56
C GLU A 68 -2.07 6.06 7.86
N TYR A 69 -1.41 5.37 8.79
CA TYR A 69 -0.83 5.99 9.98
C TYR A 69 0.29 6.95 9.64
N LEU A 70 0.53 7.90 10.52
CA LEU A 70 1.61 8.88 10.38
C LEU A 70 2.96 8.18 10.30
N SER A 71 3.82 8.68 9.42
CA SER A 71 5.17 8.12 9.23
C SER A 71 6.08 8.36 10.45
N SER A 72 5.93 9.52 11.09
CA SER A 72 6.62 9.85 12.34
C SER A 72 5.94 11.03 13.03
N PRO A 73 6.30 11.34 14.30
CA PRO A 73 5.81 12.54 14.96
C PRO A 73 6.19 13.85 14.26
N ILE A 74 7.29 13.85 13.53
CA ILE A 74 7.77 15.01 12.79
C ILE A 74 7.14 15.08 11.39
N ASP A 75 7.15 13.95 10.66
CA ASP A 75 6.50 13.84 9.36
C ASP A 75 5.11 13.24 9.54
N ARG A 76 4.11 14.10 9.51
CA ARG A 76 2.71 13.72 9.76
C ARG A 76 1.98 13.18 8.53
N ARG A 77 2.68 12.99 7.41
CA ARG A 77 2.08 12.34 6.24
C ARG A 77 1.84 10.86 6.53
N PRO A 78 0.69 10.30 6.11
CA PRO A 78 0.49 8.85 6.16
C PRO A 78 1.62 8.11 5.45
N LYS A 79 2.02 6.98 5.99
CA LYS A 79 3.16 6.20 5.46
C LYS A 79 2.99 5.87 3.99
N PHE A 80 1.79 5.49 3.56
CA PHE A 80 1.57 5.08 2.17
C PHE A 80 1.76 6.22 1.16
N HIS A 81 1.64 7.49 1.57
CA HIS A 81 1.95 8.64 0.71
C HIS A 81 3.43 8.74 0.35
N LEU A 82 4.31 8.19 1.20
CA LEU A 82 5.75 8.26 0.99
C LEU A 82 6.26 7.27 -0.06
N TYR A 83 5.46 6.29 -0.42
CA TYR A 83 5.89 5.20 -1.30
C TYR A 83 5.79 5.52 -2.79
N LYS A 84 4.99 6.51 -3.18
CA LYS A 84 4.81 6.94 -4.57
C LYS A 84 4.59 5.76 -5.52
N PRO A 85 3.42 5.11 -5.47
CA PRO A 85 3.20 3.85 -6.16
C PRO A 85 3.13 4.02 -7.68
N HIS A 86 3.62 3.02 -8.38
CA HIS A 86 3.30 2.82 -9.78
C HIS A 86 1.95 2.13 -9.92
N ILE A 87 1.77 1.05 -9.16
CA ILE A 87 0.53 0.31 -9.08
C ILE A 87 0.03 0.36 -7.65
N ALA A 88 -1.24 0.69 -7.47
CA ALA A 88 -1.89 0.67 -6.17
C ALA A 88 -3.07 -0.28 -6.16
N VAL A 89 -3.26 -0.98 -5.05
CA VAL A 89 -4.44 -1.81 -4.78
C VAL A 89 -5.13 -1.25 -3.56
N LEU A 90 -6.39 -0.86 -3.66
CA LEU A 90 -7.19 -0.35 -2.57
C LEU A 90 -8.32 -1.31 -2.23
N SER A 91 -8.27 -1.86 -1.02
CA SER A 91 -9.22 -2.88 -0.57
C SER A 91 -10.58 -2.32 -0.14
N GLY A 92 -10.59 -1.10 0.39
CA GLY A 92 -11.81 -0.45 0.88
C GLY A 92 -11.50 0.72 1.80
N ILE A 93 -12.49 1.57 2.03
CA ILE A 93 -12.42 2.70 2.95
C ILE A 93 -13.50 2.53 4.03
N ALA A 94 -13.08 2.18 5.25
CA ALA A 94 -13.92 2.18 6.43
C ALA A 94 -13.27 3.07 7.49
N TRP A 95 -14.04 3.97 8.09
CA TRP A 95 -13.47 4.92 9.04
C TRP A 95 -12.81 4.24 10.23
N ASP A 96 -11.51 4.35 10.27
CA ASP A 96 -10.66 3.81 11.29
C ASP A 96 -9.66 4.89 11.74
N HIS A 97 -8.92 4.65 12.83
CA HIS A 97 -7.92 5.59 13.32
C HIS A 97 -8.51 6.98 13.68
N ILE A 98 -9.65 7.00 14.38
CA ILE A 98 -10.38 8.23 14.76
C ILE A 98 -9.51 9.25 15.51
N ASN A 99 -8.57 8.76 16.29
CA ASN A 99 -7.61 9.60 17.03
C ASN A 99 -6.64 10.36 16.12
N VAL A 100 -6.39 9.87 14.90
CA VAL A 100 -5.52 10.52 13.91
C VAL A 100 -6.35 11.30 12.90
N PHE A 101 -7.50 10.76 12.50
CA PHE A 101 -8.42 11.35 11.53
C PHE A 101 -9.80 11.58 12.20
N PRO A 102 -10.00 12.73 12.84
CA PRO A 102 -11.20 12.97 13.64
C PRO A 102 -12.50 13.06 12.84
N THR A 103 -12.43 13.25 11.52
CA THR A 103 -13.60 13.20 10.63
C THR A 103 -13.40 12.16 9.53
N PHE A 104 -14.51 11.59 9.08
CA PHE A 104 -14.48 10.63 7.97
C PHE A 104 -13.94 11.26 6.68
N GLU A 105 -14.30 12.50 6.42
CA GLU A 105 -13.84 13.23 5.25
C GLU A 105 -12.32 13.40 5.25
N MET A 106 -11.72 13.73 6.39
CA MET A 106 -10.25 13.79 6.52
C MET A 106 -9.60 12.44 6.22
N TYR A 107 -10.22 11.36 6.65
CA TYR A 107 -9.74 10.01 6.38
C TYR A 107 -9.83 9.67 4.88
N VAL A 108 -10.95 9.96 4.24
CA VAL A 108 -11.14 9.77 2.79
C VAL A 108 -10.15 10.59 1.98
N ASP A 109 -9.84 11.81 2.42
CA ASP A 109 -8.87 12.68 1.74
C ASP A 109 -7.47 12.06 1.64
N GLN A 110 -7.09 11.23 2.61
CA GLN A 110 -5.80 10.52 2.54
C GLN A 110 -5.76 9.57 1.36
N PHE A 111 -6.86 8.87 1.10
CA PHE A 111 -6.98 7.97 -0.06
C PHE A 111 -7.06 8.75 -1.38
N ARG A 112 -7.68 9.92 -1.38
CA ARG A 112 -7.72 10.80 -2.55
C ARG A 112 -6.31 11.26 -2.94
N ILE A 113 -5.52 11.69 -1.98
CA ILE A 113 -4.13 12.09 -2.20
C ILE A 113 -3.33 10.90 -2.72
N PHE A 114 -3.47 9.74 -2.09
CA PHE A 114 -2.79 8.52 -2.50
C PHE A 114 -3.15 8.10 -3.94
N LYS A 115 -4.44 8.11 -4.28
CA LYS A 115 -4.91 7.85 -5.64
C LYS A 115 -4.20 8.74 -6.67
N ASN A 116 -4.08 10.03 -6.37
CA ASN A 116 -3.47 11.00 -7.27
C ASN A 116 -1.96 10.82 -7.42
N MET A 117 -1.32 10.06 -6.54
CA MET A 117 0.11 9.73 -6.61
C MET A 117 0.39 8.50 -7.48
N VAL A 118 -0.62 7.71 -7.83
CA VAL A 118 -0.45 6.49 -8.63
C VAL A 118 -0.09 6.88 -10.06
N SER A 119 1.06 6.38 -10.54
CA SER A 119 1.56 6.78 -11.86
C SER A 119 1.14 5.88 -13.02
N ASP A 120 0.70 4.65 -12.72
CA ASP A 120 0.41 3.65 -13.76
C ASP A 120 -1.01 3.10 -13.60
N THR A 121 -1.27 2.25 -12.60
CA THR A 121 -2.53 1.53 -12.50
C THR A 121 -3.09 1.56 -11.07
N LEU A 122 -4.38 1.88 -10.96
CA LEU A 122 -5.14 1.77 -9.72
C LEU A 122 -6.13 0.61 -9.82
N ILE A 123 -6.01 -0.35 -8.91
CA ILE A 123 -6.94 -1.46 -8.75
C ILE A 123 -7.72 -1.23 -7.45
N TYR A 124 -9.02 -1.30 -7.49
CA TYR A 124 -9.83 -1.03 -6.31
C TYR A 124 -11.07 -1.93 -6.22
N CYS A 125 -11.61 -2.07 -5.03
CA CYS A 125 -12.84 -2.82 -4.79
C CYS A 125 -14.03 -2.02 -5.32
N SER A 126 -14.68 -2.53 -6.36
CA SER A 126 -15.84 -1.88 -6.99
C SER A 126 -17.12 -1.97 -6.16
N GLU A 127 -17.12 -2.76 -5.11
CA GLU A 127 -18.23 -2.85 -4.16
C GLU A 127 -18.15 -1.80 -3.05
N ASP A 128 -17.01 -1.13 -2.91
CA ASP A 128 -16.82 -0.06 -1.95
C ASP A 128 -17.30 1.26 -2.53
N GLU A 129 -18.37 1.82 -1.97
CA GLU A 129 -19.00 3.04 -2.47
C GLU A 129 -18.08 4.25 -2.42
N GLU A 130 -17.26 4.38 -1.38
CA GLU A 130 -16.35 5.51 -1.23
C GLU A 130 -15.21 5.46 -2.25
N LEU A 131 -14.67 4.26 -2.50
CA LEU A 131 -13.68 4.08 -3.56
C LEU A 131 -14.28 4.36 -4.94
N CYS A 132 -15.52 3.93 -5.18
CA CYS A 132 -16.21 4.22 -6.43
C CYS A 132 -16.41 5.73 -6.65
N LYS A 133 -16.76 6.47 -5.62
CA LYS A 133 -16.87 7.94 -5.70
C LYS A 133 -15.51 8.57 -5.99
N LEU A 134 -14.50 8.17 -5.25
CA LEU A 134 -13.13 8.66 -5.39
C LEU A 134 -12.56 8.47 -6.80
N THR A 135 -12.82 7.32 -7.40
CA THR A 135 -12.26 6.98 -8.72
C THR A 135 -12.95 7.69 -9.87
N LYS A 136 -14.14 8.24 -9.65
CA LYS A 136 -14.87 9.04 -10.64
C LYS A 136 -14.47 10.52 -10.64
N GLU A 137 -13.75 10.97 -9.65
CA GLU A 137 -13.18 12.31 -9.60
C GLU A 137 -12.01 12.41 -10.59
#